data_c28d696ef5fc4772c2fa6f2ba02abd73
#
_entry.id   c28d696ef5fc4772c2fa6f2ba02abd73
#
_cell.length_a   1.000
_cell.length_b   1.000
_cell.length_c   1.000
_cell.angle_alpha   90.00
_cell.angle_beta   90.00
_cell.angle_gamma   90.00
#
_symmetry.space_group_name_H-M   'P 1'
#
loop_
_entity.id
_entity.type
_entity.pdbx_description
1 polymer ?
#
loop_
_entity_poly.entity_id
_entity_poly.type
_entity_poly.pdbx_seq_one_letter_code
_entity_poly.pdbx_strand_id
1 'polypeptide(L)'
;MTSVFNRRAALGLLSAGSAAFLAACAPLRSVKKSSGDSSSSSSSSPNSHSPEPSEESVSPTVSPSSSSPASSEPAKSYKGEAKLEKYDTSAGTYEPGTSEHPPRNVPKPIKPANMNENSVAGLYSTIAFYAASFQYFVTTGDRQYLDQVKVDEEEEEGMSEYDEMAQYIAGGVAWFENPKIVITLTTDQPTKSGSGYTWPSTVVFDYGKNVHNAQGQTVPVPSTGAEKPQKGYMKGKYTGGVWEVTIMTYDLSDDS
;
A
#
# COMPACT_ATOMS: atom_id res chain seq x y z
N MET A 1 18.39 8.86 -11.08
CA MET A 1 18.19 7.41 -10.86
C MET A 1 17.56 7.25 -9.50
N THR A 2 16.32 6.82 -9.44
CA THR A 2 15.54 6.68 -8.20
C THR A 2 15.83 5.34 -7.59
N SER A 3 16.37 5.32 -6.37
CA SER A 3 16.81 4.08 -5.73
C SER A 3 15.68 3.40 -4.97
N VAL A 4 15.24 2.27 -5.46
CA VAL A 4 14.35 1.30 -4.78
C VAL A 4 15.15 0.44 -3.77
N PHE A 5 16.47 0.69 -3.64
CA PHE A 5 17.43 -0.23 -3.03
C PHE A 5 17.32 -0.44 -1.52
N ASN A 6 16.74 0.50 -0.75
CA ASN A 6 16.74 0.36 0.71
C ASN A 6 15.68 -0.62 1.26
N ARG A 7 14.68 -1.01 0.46
CA ARG A 7 13.67 -2.00 0.86
C ARG A 7 14.23 -3.43 0.83
N ARG A 8 15.15 -3.72 -0.12
CA ARG A 8 15.68 -5.07 -0.40
C ARG A 8 16.56 -5.64 0.70
N ALA A 9 17.26 -4.81 1.46
CA ALA A 9 18.19 -5.28 2.48
C ALA A 9 17.51 -5.94 3.69
N ALA A 10 16.27 -5.55 4.04
CA ALA A 10 15.52 -6.17 5.12
C ALA A 10 14.98 -7.57 4.75
N LEU A 11 14.73 -7.81 3.45
CA LEU A 11 14.18 -9.06 2.93
C LEU A 11 15.21 -10.20 2.89
N GLY A 12 16.49 -9.87 2.66
CA GLY A 12 17.56 -10.86 2.58
C GLY A 12 17.77 -11.68 3.84
N LEU A 13 17.28 -11.22 4.99
CA LEU A 13 17.41 -11.95 6.26
C LEU A 13 16.49 -13.15 6.39
N LEU A 14 15.27 -13.04 5.88
CA LEU A 14 14.33 -14.15 5.95
C LEU A 14 14.68 -15.23 4.93
N SER A 15 15.21 -14.83 3.76
CA SER A 15 15.63 -15.78 2.73
C SER A 15 16.95 -16.49 3.05
N ALA A 16 17.93 -15.81 3.65
CA ALA A 16 19.19 -16.44 4.06
C ALA A 16 19.06 -17.36 5.27
N GLY A 17 18.07 -17.08 6.15
CA GLY A 17 17.75 -17.92 7.31
C GLY A 17 16.90 -19.15 6.96
N SER A 18 16.12 -19.13 5.88
CA SER A 18 15.18 -20.19 5.52
C SER A 18 15.86 -21.51 5.14
N ALA A 19 17.07 -21.50 4.62
CA ALA A 19 17.82 -22.73 4.36
C ALA A 19 18.15 -23.54 5.64
N ALA A 20 18.20 -22.87 6.81
CA ALA A 20 18.42 -23.54 8.10
C ALA A 20 17.11 -23.94 8.80
N PHE A 21 15.96 -23.36 8.39
CA PHE A 21 14.66 -23.57 9.03
C PHE A 21 13.85 -24.74 8.44
N LEU A 22 14.14 -25.17 7.21
CA LEU A 22 13.35 -26.16 6.50
C LEU A 22 13.67 -27.64 6.80
N ALA A 23 14.66 -27.90 7.66
CA ALA A 23 15.08 -29.28 7.96
C ALA A 23 14.21 -30.03 9.00
N ALA A 24 13.19 -29.37 9.59
CA ALA A 24 12.49 -29.93 10.76
C ALA A 24 11.03 -30.33 10.57
N CYS A 25 10.39 -30.13 9.41
CA CYS A 25 8.98 -30.52 9.24
C CYS A 25 8.71 -31.11 7.86
N ALA A 26 8.96 -32.39 7.67
CA ALA A 26 8.31 -33.20 6.66
C ALA A 26 7.45 -34.27 7.34
N PRO A 27 6.13 -34.28 7.16
CA PRO A 27 5.41 -35.52 7.08
C PRO A 27 4.92 -35.76 5.65
N LEU A 28 5.45 -36.82 5.09
CA LEU A 28 4.94 -37.53 3.92
C LEU A 28 3.42 -37.70 3.97
N ARG A 29 2.71 -37.19 2.97
CA ARG A 29 1.52 -37.89 2.47
C ARG A 29 1.33 -37.69 0.97
N SER A 30 1.63 -38.74 0.26
CA SER A 30 1.18 -38.99 -1.11
C SER A 30 -0.33 -38.99 -1.18
N VAL A 31 -0.95 -38.22 -2.07
CA VAL A 31 -2.27 -38.53 -2.61
C VAL A 31 -2.27 -38.39 -4.12
N LYS A 32 -2.69 -39.47 -4.70
CA LYS A 32 -2.89 -39.94 -6.04
C LYS A 32 -3.53 -38.92 -7.00
N LYS A 33 -2.93 -38.87 -8.18
CA LYS A 33 -3.43 -38.34 -9.44
C LYS A 33 -4.76 -39.01 -9.83
N SER A 34 -5.77 -38.22 -10.18
CA SER A 34 -6.89 -38.69 -11.00
C SER A 34 -7.15 -37.71 -12.12
N SER A 35 -6.97 -38.21 -13.31
CA SER A 35 -7.26 -37.59 -14.60
C SER A 35 -8.78 -37.65 -14.85
N GLY A 36 -9.33 -36.62 -15.48
CA GLY A 36 -10.70 -36.63 -16.00
C GLY A 36 -10.88 -35.53 -17.01
N ASP A 37 -10.90 -35.96 -18.24
CA ASP A 37 -11.00 -35.29 -19.52
C ASP A 37 -12.44 -34.93 -19.89
N SER A 38 -12.61 -34.05 -20.89
CA SER A 38 -13.76 -33.83 -21.78
C SER A 38 -14.46 -32.48 -21.65
N SER A 39 -14.15 -31.53 -22.54
CA SER A 39 -14.61 -31.30 -23.94
C SER A 39 -15.96 -30.64 -24.13
N SER A 40 -15.86 -29.55 -24.88
CA SER A 40 -16.66 -29.10 -26.05
C SER A 40 -17.97 -28.32 -25.73
N SER A 41 -18.15 -27.22 -26.30
CA SER A 41 -18.41 -26.67 -27.60
C SER A 41 -19.59 -25.70 -27.62
N SER A 42 -19.37 -24.62 -28.27
CA SER A 42 -20.06 -23.98 -29.41
C SER A 42 -21.22 -23.02 -29.15
N SER A 43 -20.97 -21.81 -29.63
CA SER A 43 -21.64 -21.04 -30.70
C SER A 43 -22.99 -20.41 -30.39
N SER A 44 -23.20 -19.11 -30.58
CA SER A 44 -23.44 -18.39 -31.84
C SER A 44 -24.00 -17.00 -31.57
N SER A 45 -23.48 -15.99 -32.27
CA SER A 45 -24.13 -14.72 -32.59
C SER A 45 -25.17 -14.95 -33.71
N PRO A 46 -25.93 -13.97 -34.26
CA PRO A 46 -26.04 -12.53 -34.07
C PRO A 46 -27.49 -11.99 -34.08
N ASN A 47 -27.77 -10.70 -33.84
CA ASN A 47 -28.44 -9.86 -34.86
C ASN A 47 -28.56 -8.37 -34.48
N SER A 48 -28.29 -7.57 -35.48
CA SER A 48 -28.48 -6.16 -35.68
C SER A 48 -29.91 -5.68 -35.50
N HIS A 49 -30.08 -4.41 -35.10
CA HIS A 49 -30.95 -3.44 -35.79
C HIS A 49 -30.73 -2.03 -35.25
N SER A 50 -30.27 -1.15 -36.14
CA SER A 50 -30.43 0.31 -36.10
C SER A 50 -31.70 0.67 -36.85
N PRO A 51 -32.43 1.79 -36.57
CA PRO A 51 -32.14 3.01 -37.29
C PRO A 51 -32.32 4.33 -36.50
N GLU A 52 -31.55 5.31 -36.93
CA GLU A 52 -31.70 6.76 -36.85
C GLU A 52 -32.76 7.27 -37.85
N PRO A 53 -33.16 8.58 -37.97
CA PRO A 53 -32.85 9.80 -37.18
C PRO A 53 -34.08 10.69 -36.86
N SER A 54 -33.93 11.80 -36.12
CA SER A 54 -34.52 13.11 -36.49
C SER A 54 -33.98 14.24 -35.63
N GLU A 55 -33.51 15.27 -36.32
CA GLU A 55 -33.09 16.57 -35.86
C GLU A 55 -34.28 17.39 -35.31
N GLU A 56 -34.04 18.22 -34.28
CA GLU A 56 -34.55 19.58 -34.28
C GLU A 56 -33.75 20.52 -33.37
N SER A 57 -33.32 21.58 -33.99
CA SER A 57 -32.55 22.73 -33.57
C SER A 57 -33.38 23.68 -32.73
N VAL A 58 -32.85 24.18 -31.59
CA VAL A 58 -33.06 25.54 -31.11
C VAL A 58 -31.93 26.01 -30.20
N SER A 59 -31.21 27.01 -30.61
CA SER A 59 -30.30 27.91 -29.84
C SER A 59 -31.06 29.16 -29.40
N PRO A 60 -30.42 30.10 -28.68
CA PRO A 60 -29.69 30.06 -27.41
C PRO A 60 -30.33 31.01 -26.37
N THR A 61 -30.15 30.77 -25.10
CA THR A 61 -30.36 31.80 -24.08
C THR A 61 -29.12 31.95 -23.23
N VAL A 62 -28.41 33.03 -23.43
CA VAL A 62 -27.34 33.54 -22.60
C VAL A 62 -27.91 34.00 -21.25
N SER A 63 -27.56 33.32 -20.19
CA SER A 63 -27.71 33.83 -18.82
C SER A 63 -26.39 34.33 -18.30
N PRO A 64 -26.33 35.49 -17.65
CA PRO A 64 -25.10 36.06 -17.19
C PRO A 64 -24.52 35.25 -16.03
N SER A 65 -23.25 34.86 -16.20
CA SER A 65 -22.43 34.22 -15.20
C SER A 65 -22.28 35.17 -14.02
N SER A 66 -22.99 34.87 -12.93
CA SER A 66 -22.78 35.50 -11.62
C SER A 66 -21.55 34.88 -11.01
N SER A 67 -20.40 35.52 -11.21
CA SER A 67 -19.19 35.22 -10.46
C SER A 67 -19.39 35.68 -9.02
N SER A 68 -19.87 34.80 -8.16
CA SER A 68 -19.72 34.96 -6.71
C SER A 68 -18.24 34.95 -6.37
N PRO A 69 -17.75 35.92 -5.58
CA PRO A 69 -16.39 35.83 -5.06
C PRO A 69 -16.29 34.58 -4.20
N ALA A 70 -15.46 33.64 -4.63
CA ALA A 70 -15.09 32.50 -3.82
C ALA A 70 -14.48 33.03 -2.53
N SER A 71 -15.18 32.86 -1.42
CA SER A 71 -14.63 33.04 -0.07
C SER A 71 -13.47 32.08 0.03
N SER A 72 -12.26 32.61 -0.03
CA SER A 72 -11.03 31.85 0.17
C SER A 72 -10.87 31.55 1.65
N GLU A 73 -11.55 30.52 2.14
CA GLU A 73 -11.14 29.90 3.38
C GLU A 73 -9.68 29.44 3.22
N PRO A 74 -8.82 29.65 4.22
CA PRO A 74 -7.43 29.20 4.14
C PRO A 74 -7.43 27.68 3.90
N ALA A 75 -6.70 27.23 2.90
CA ALA A 75 -6.58 25.83 2.56
C ALA A 75 -6.10 25.06 3.80
N LYS A 76 -6.77 23.94 4.12
CA LYS A 76 -6.40 23.07 5.26
C LYS A 76 -4.95 22.64 5.11
N SER A 77 -4.13 22.83 6.16
CA SER A 77 -2.78 22.27 6.22
C SER A 77 -2.83 20.75 6.43
N TYR A 78 -2.06 20.02 5.62
CA TYR A 78 -1.85 18.58 5.76
C TYR A 78 -0.40 18.24 6.12
N LYS A 79 0.42 19.25 6.45
CA LYS A 79 1.80 19.04 6.88
C LYS A 79 1.87 18.20 8.15
N GLY A 80 2.75 17.22 8.14
CA GLY A 80 2.95 16.29 9.25
C GLY A 80 2.75 14.84 8.83
N GLU A 81 2.66 13.96 9.79
CA GLU A 81 2.42 12.54 9.54
C GLU A 81 1.05 12.30 8.88
N ALA A 82 1.04 11.56 7.78
CA ALA A 82 -0.19 11.14 7.12
C ALA A 82 -0.83 10.02 7.95
N LYS A 83 -1.75 10.41 8.84
CA LYS A 83 -2.41 9.49 9.78
C LYS A 83 -3.78 9.07 9.31
N LEU A 84 -4.03 7.77 9.35
CA LEU A 84 -5.38 7.23 9.21
C LEU A 84 -6.20 7.54 10.49
N GLU A 85 -7.42 8.04 10.31
CA GLU A 85 -8.26 8.47 11.44
C GLU A 85 -8.96 7.31 12.15
N LYS A 86 -9.24 6.21 11.42
CA LYS A 86 -10.09 5.13 11.95
C LYS A 86 -9.49 3.75 11.72
N TYR A 87 -9.60 2.94 12.78
CA TYR A 87 -9.23 1.53 12.76
C TYR A 87 -10.34 0.68 13.41
N ASP A 88 -10.52 -0.53 12.92
CA ASP A 88 -11.30 -1.54 13.63
C ASP A 88 -10.42 -2.19 14.70
N THR A 89 -10.78 -1.97 15.95
CA THR A 89 -10.11 -2.51 17.14
C THR A 89 -10.97 -3.53 17.88
N SER A 90 -11.99 -4.08 17.23
CA SER A 90 -12.93 -5.05 17.82
C SER A 90 -12.27 -6.34 18.30
N ALA A 91 -11.07 -6.66 17.78
CA ALA A 91 -10.29 -7.80 18.23
C ALA A 91 -9.71 -7.66 19.65
N GLY A 92 -9.70 -6.43 20.21
CA GLY A 92 -9.17 -6.14 21.55
C GLY A 92 -8.01 -5.15 21.53
N THR A 93 -7.31 -5.04 22.67
CA THR A 93 -6.14 -4.19 22.79
C THR A 93 -4.97 -4.76 22.00
N TYR A 94 -4.30 -3.92 21.20
CA TYR A 94 -3.11 -4.32 20.46
C TYR A 94 -1.99 -4.74 21.41
N GLU A 95 -1.39 -5.88 21.12
CA GLU A 95 -0.21 -6.43 21.79
C GLU A 95 0.93 -6.54 20.76
N PRO A 96 2.06 -5.83 20.94
CA PRO A 96 3.24 -6.01 20.09
C PRO A 96 3.74 -7.44 20.12
N GLY A 97 4.43 -7.86 19.07
CA GLY A 97 5.14 -9.12 19.06
C GLY A 97 6.26 -9.15 20.11
N THR A 98 6.54 -10.31 20.63
CA THR A 98 7.63 -10.59 21.57
C THR A 98 8.42 -11.79 21.10
N SER A 99 9.46 -12.19 21.83
CA SER A 99 10.15 -13.46 21.56
C SER A 99 9.27 -14.72 21.78
N GLU A 100 8.12 -14.56 22.45
CA GLU A 100 7.23 -15.67 22.80
C GLU A 100 6.03 -15.79 21.89
N HIS A 101 5.59 -14.69 21.27
CA HIS A 101 4.39 -14.69 20.43
C HIS A 101 4.42 -13.58 19.35
N PRO A 102 3.78 -13.80 18.19
CA PRO A 102 3.56 -12.75 17.20
C PRO A 102 2.66 -11.62 17.73
N PRO A 103 2.60 -10.47 17.04
CA PRO A 103 1.65 -9.39 17.33
C PRO A 103 0.21 -9.92 17.38
N ARG A 104 -0.58 -9.40 18.33
CA ARG A 104 -1.98 -9.79 18.54
C ARG A 104 -2.90 -8.58 18.46
N ASN A 105 -4.15 -8.82 18.07
CA ASN A 105 -5.19 -7.78 18.02
C ASN A 105 -4.76 -6.57 17.21
N VAL A 106 -4.04 -6.79 16.09
CA VAL A 106 -3.53 -5.71 15.24
C VAL A 106 -4.70 -4.90 14.71
N PRO A 107 -4.73 -3.55 14.93
CA PRO A 107 -5.81 -2.70 14.46
C PRO A 107 -5.94 -2.75 12.93
N LYS A 108 -7.14 -3.02 12.44
CA LYS A 108 -7.41 -3.12 11.00
C LYS A 108 -7.70 -1.75 10.40
N PRO A 109 -7.02 -1.32 9.35
CA PRO A 109 -7.30 -0.03 8.70
C PRO A 109 -8.72 0.03 8.16
N ILE A 110 -9.46 1.13 8.47
CA ILE A 110 -10.76 1.40 7.87
C ILE A 110 -10.58 2.37 6.71
N LYS A 111 -11.00 1.95 5.51
CA LYS A 111 -10.92 2.76 4.30
C LYS A 111 -11.68 4.08 4.46
N PRO A 112 -11.02 5.25 4.25
CA PRO A 112 -11.69 6.55 4.33
C PRO A 112 -12.76 6.72 3.23
N ALA A 113 -13.91 7.28 3.60
CA ALA A 113 -15.02 7.47 2.65
C ALA A 113 -14.64 8.41 1.48
N ASN A 114 -13.78 9.39 1.74
CA ASN A 114 -13.33 10.38 0.75
C ASN A 114 -12.08 9.94 -0.05
N MET A 115 -11.57 8.72 0.16
CA MET A 115 -10.35 8.24 -0.48
C MET A 115 -10.41 8.29 -2.01
N ASN A 116 -11.62 8.16 -2.59
CA ASN A 116 -11.83 8.17 -4.03
C ASN A 116 -12.27 9.56 -4.57
N GLU A 117 -12.25 10.61 -3.75
CA GLU A 117 -12.57 11.96 -4.23
C GLU A 117 -11.39 12.56 -4.99
N ASN A 118 -11.64 13.20 -6.14
CA ASN A 118 -10.64 13.95 -6.89
C ASN A 118 -10.34 15.29 -6.20
N SER A 119 -9.71 15.20 -5.03
CA SER A 119 -9.37 16.35 -4.19
C SER A 119 -8.05 16.11 -3.45
N VAL A 120 -7.43 17.18 -2.95
CA VAL A 120 -6.23 17.05 -2.10
C VAL A 120 -6.54 16.25 -0.81
N ALA A 121 -7.75 16.40 -0.28
CA ALA A 121 -8.22 15.62 0.87
C ALA A 121 -8.30 14.12 0.53
N GLY A 122 -8.79 13.77 -0.66
CA GLY A 122 -8.83 12.39 -1.14
C GLY A 122 -7.44 11.80 -1.31
N LEU A 123 -6.51 12.55 -1.91
CA LEU A 123 -5.10 12.14 -2.03
C LEU A 123 -4.45 11.92 -0.65
N TYR A 124 -4.64 12.86 0.28
CA TYR A 124 -4.16 12.71 1.66
C TYR A 124 -4.69 11.42 2.31
N SER A 125 -6.00 11.18 2.18
CA SER A 125 -6.65 10.00 2.74
C SER A 125 -6.13 8.70 2.11
N THR A 126 -5.79 8.72 0.80
CA THR A 126 -5.16 7.59 0.12
C THR A 126 -3.76 7.32 0.67
N ILE A 127 -2.94 8.36 0.85
CA ILE A 127 -1.59 8.24 1.41
C ILE A 127 -1.64 7.70 2.86
N ALA A 128 -2.55 8.22 3.69
CA ALA A 128 -2.72 7.77 5.06
C ALA A 128 -3.19 6.32 5.15
N PHE A 129 -4.15 5.93 4.29
CA PHE A 129 -4.62 4.55 4.20
C PHE A 129 -3.55 3.61 3.68
N TYR A 130 -2.75 4.04 2.68
CA TYR A 130 -1.60 3.28 2.17
C TYR A 130 -0.59 2.98 3.28
N ALA A 131 -0.13 3.99 4.04
CA ALA A 131 0.82 3.81 5.13
C ALA A 131 0.30 2.82 6.20
N ALA A 132 -0.96 2.98 6.61
CA ALA A 132 -1.60 2.10 7.59
C ALA A 132 -1.78 0.67 7.07
N SER A 133 -2.15 0.51 5.80
CA SER A 133 -2.35 -0.78 5.16
C SER A 133 -1.03 -1.52 4.96
N PHE A 134 0.03 -0.80 4.60
CA PHE A 134 1.35 -1.39 4.49
C PHE A 134 1.91 -1.81 5.85
N GLN A 135 1.72 -0.99 6.90
CA GLN A 135 2.08 -1.39 8.26
C GLN A 135 1.30 -2.63 8.72
N TYR A 136 0.00 -2.70 8.43
CA TYR A 136 -0.81 -3.89 8.74
C TYR A 136 -0.28 -5.12 8.03
N PHE A 137 0.04 -4.99 6.74
CA PHE A 137 0.61 -6.06 5.92
C PHE A 137 1.94 -6.60 6.48
N VAL A 138 2.92 -5.74 6.79
CA VAL A 138 4.22 -6.18 7.35
C VAL A 138 4.10 -6.71 8.79
N THR A 139 2.99 -6.40 9.48
CA THR A 139 2.72 -6.90 10.83
C THR A 139 2.05 -8.26 10.83
N THR A 140 1.15 -8.52 9.87
CA THR A 140 0.26 -9.70 9.86
C THR A 140 0.48 -10.65 8.69
N GLY A 141 1.16 -10.22 7.64
CA GLY A 141 1.25 -10.92 6.36
C GLY A 141 -0.03 -10.84 5.51
N ASP A 142 -1.07 -10.14 5.98
CA ASP A 142 -2.36 -10.03 5.29
C ASP A 142 -2.41 -8.77 4.41
N ARG A 143 -2.50 -8.96 3.11
CA ARG A 143 -2.45 -7.91 2.08
C ARG A 143 -3.81 -7.25 1.79
N GLN A 144 -4.92 -7.76 2.34
CA GLN A 144 -6.29 -7.38 1.96
C GLN A 144 -6.60 -5.87 1.96
N TYR A 145 -5.94 -5.08 2.82
CA TYR A 145 -6.12 -3.63 2.89
C TYR A 145 -5.20 -2.91 1.89
N LEU A 146 -3.99 -3.41 1.73
CA LEU A 146 -3.02 -2.85 0.79
C LEU A 146 -3.51 -2.98 -0.66
N ASP A 147 -4.14 -4.09 -1.01
CA ASP A 147 -4.74 -4.34 -2.34
C ASP A 147 -5.91 -3.40 -2.68
N GLN A 148 -6.41 -2.62 -1.72
CA GLN A 148 -7.41 -1.59 -1.96
C GLN A 148 -6.82 -0.23 -2.36
N VAL A 149 -5.49 -0.10 -2.34
CA VAL A 149 -4.77 1.09 -2.80
C VAL A 149 -4.21 0.81 -4.18
N LYS A 150 -4.52 1.70 -5.12
CA LYS A 150 -3.89 1.62 -6.43
C LYS A 150 -2.50 2.23 -6.35
N VAL A 151 -1.50 1.47 -6.73
CA VAL A 151 -0.11 1.91 -6.88
C VAL A 151 0.34 1.77 -8.33
N ASP A 152 1.45 2.38 -8.71
CA ASP A 152 2.01 2.14 -10.05
C ASP A 152 2.76 0.80 -10.14
N GLU A 153 3.15 0.42 -11.35
CA GLU A 153 3.77 -0.86 -11.63
C GLU A 153 5.11 -1.04 -10.89
N GLU A 154 5.91 0.02 -10.77
CA GLU A 154 7.20 -0.01 -10.05
C GLU A 154 7.00 -0.25 -8.54
N GLU A 155 6.00 0.39 -7.94
CA GLU A 155 5.64 0.19 -6.54
C GLU A 155 5.07 -1.21 -6.30
N GLU A 156 4.23 -1.73 -7.21
CA GLU A 156 3.66 -3.08 -7.13
C GLU A 156 4.76 -4.15 -7.24
N GLU A 157 5.70 -4.00 -8.17
CA GLU A 157 6.87 -4.89 -8.28
C GLU A 157 7.69 -4.86 -6.99
N GLY A 158 7.97 -3.68 -6.45
CA GLY A 158 8.66 -3.53 -5.17
C GLY A 158 7.92 -4.17 -3.99
N MET A 159 6.60 -4.16 -3.99
CA MET A 159 5.79 -4.81 -2.95
C MET A 159 5.76 -6.33 -3.08
N SER A 160 5.83 -6.88 -4.29
CA SER A 160 5.85 -8.33 -4.51
C SER A 160 7.08 -9.01 -3.88
N GLU A 161 8.17 -8.27 -3.69
CA GLU A 161 9.35 -8.76 -2.97
C GLU A 161 9.06 -9.13 -1.51
N TYR A 162 7.97 -8.60 -0.93
CA TYR A 162 7.54 -8.92 0.43
C TYR A 162 6.65 -10.17 0.53
N ASP A 163 6.21 -10.76 -0.59
CA ASP A 163 5.23 -11.84 -0.58
C ASP A 163 5.74 -13.10 0.14
N GLU A 164 7.02 -13.45 -0.01
CA GLU A 164 7.62 -14.59 0.72
C GLU A 164 7.65 -14.31 2.23
N MET A 165 8.09 -13.11 2.64
CA MET A 165 8.08 -12.68 4.04
C MET A 165 6.66 -12.71 4.62
N ALA A 166 5.68 -12.21 3.86
CA ALA A 166 4.29 -12.19 4.27
C ALA A 166 3.73 -13.59 4.56
N GLN A 167 4.11 -14.59 3.76
CA GLN A 167 3.71 -15.98 4.00
C GLN A 167 4.27 -16.52 5.33
N TYR A 168 5.52 -16.22 5.67
CA TYR A 168 6.10 -16.61 6.96
C TYR A 168 5.40 -15.90 8.12
N ILE A 169 5.07 -14.62 7.98
CA ILE A 169 4.37 -13.86 9.01
C ILE A 169 2.94 -14.37 9.19
N ALA A 170 2.19 -14.51 8.11
CA ALA A 170 0.81 -15.01 8.13
C ALA A 170 0.70 -16.44 8.72
N GLY A 171 1.71 -17.27 8.45
CA GLY A 171 1.82 -18.61 9.02
C GLY A 171 2.31 -18.64 10.47
N GLY A 172 2.63 -17.51 11.08
CA GLY A 172 3.19 -17.44 12.45
C GLY A 172 4.58 -18.08 12.56
N VAL A 173 5.28 -18.26 11.44
CA VAL A 173 6.63 -18.85 11.40
C VAL A 173 7.68 -17.85 11.84
N ALA A 174 7.51 -16.59 11.45
CA ALA A 174 8.37 -15.48 11.86
C ALA A 174 7.53 -14.20 12.02
N TRP A 175 8.02 -13.24 12.80
CA TRP A 175 7.33 -11.95 13.00
C TRP A 175 8.30 -10.86 13.45
N PHE A 176 7.93 -9.61 13.18
CA PHE A 176 8.54 -8.42 13.75
C PHE A 176 7.89 -8.05 15.08
N GLU A 177 8.61 -7.42 15.99
CA GLU A 177 8.05 -6.99 17.28
C GLU A 177 6.96 -5.93 17.13
N ASN A 178 7.30 -4.82 16.46
CA ASN A 178 6.40 -3.67 16.29
C ASN A 178 6.85 -2.83 15.09
N PRO A 179 6.63 -3.31 13.86
CA PRO A 179 7.04 -2.57 12.67
C PRO A 179 6.25 -1.25 12.54
N LYS A 180 6.90 -0.22 12.00
CA LYS A 180 6.31 1.09 11.77
C LYS A 180 6.59 1.58 10.37
N ILE A 181 5.53 1.97 9.68
CA ILE A 181 5.60 2.62 8.37
C ILE A 181 5.06 4.03 8.54
N VAL A 182 5.91 5.04 8.40
CA VAL A 182 5.54 6.43 8.64
C VAL A 182 5.82 7.26 7.41
N ILE A 183 4.80 7.92 6.88
CA ILE A 183 4.91 8.91 5.81
C ILE A 183 4.63 10.27 6.41
N THR A 184 5.59 11.18 6.35
CA THR A 184 5.45 12.56 6.84
C THR A 184 5.49 13.54 5.68
N LEU A 185 4.39 14.25 5.46
CA LEU A 185 4.28 15.29 4.44
C LEU A 185 4.98 16.56 4.95
N THR A 186 5.89 17.11 4.16
CA THR A 186 6.74 18.24 4.62
C THR A 186 6.19 19.60 4.25
N THR A 187 5.13 19.65 3.41
CA THR A 187 4.43 20.88 3.00
C THR A 187 2.95 20.79 3.30
N ASP A 188 2.28 21.95 3.44
CA ASP A 188 0.85 22.03 3.74
C ASP A 188 -0.04 21.46 2.63
N GLN A 189 0.40 21.60 1.38
CA GLN A 189 -0.31 21.19 0.18
C GLN A 189 0.67 20.53 -0.79
N PRO A 190 0.20 19.62 -1.67
CA PRO A 190 1.00 19.10 -2.77
C PRO A 190 1.15 20.15 -3.88
N THR A 191 2.17 20.00 -4.71
CA THR A 191 2.33 20.77 -5.94
C THR A 191 1.73 19.97 -7.10
N LYS A 192 0.94 20.64 -7.94
CA LYS A 192 0.42 20.04 -9.18
C LYS A 192 1.57 19.80 -10.16
N SER A 193 1.67 18.61 -10.71
CA SER A 193 2.71 18.20 -11.66
C SER A 193 2.06 17.42 -12.81
N GLY A 194 1.93 18.05 -13.96
CA GLY A 194 1.23 17.48 -15.11
C GLY A 194 -0.22 17.11 -14.77
N SER A 195 -0.60 15.85 -14.95
CA SER A 195 -1.94 15.32 -14.65
C SER A 195 -2.11 14.85 -13.20
N GLY A 196 -1.09 15.01 -12.35
CA GLY A 196 -1.09 14.54 -10.97
C GLY A 196 -0.58 15.57 -9.98
N TYR A 197 -0.16 15.07 -8.83
CA TYR A 197 0.42 15.85 -7.75
C TYR A 197 1.73 15.23 -7.28
N THR A 198 2.63 16.07 -6.80
CA THR A 198 3.86 15.70 -6.10
C THR A 198 3.82 16.32 -4.71
N TRP A 199 3.99 15.50 -3.69
CA TRP A 199 3.95 15.95 -2.29
C TRP A 199 5.29 15.63 -1.62
N PRO A 200 6.13 16.63 -1.34
CA PRO A 200 7.39 16.41 -0.62
C PRO A 200 7.15 15.72 0.72
N SER A 201 7.90 14.68 0.99
CA SER A 201 7.71 13.83 2.16
C SER A 201 9.01 13.24 2.69
N THR A 202 8.94 12.71 3.89
CA THR A 202 9.90 11.71 4.38
C THR A 202 9.18 10.42 4.68
N VAL A 203 9.86 9.30 4.48
CA VAL A 203 9.32 7.97 4.74
C VAL A 203 10.25 7.22 5.68
N VAL A 204 9.66 6.48 6.62
CA VAL A 204 10.37 5.58 7.54
C VAL A 204 9.80 4.18 7.37
N PHE A 205 10.67 3.20 7.15
CA PHE A 205 10.36 1.78 7.21
C PHE A 205 11.15 1.17 8.37
N ASP A 206 10.57 1.20 9.56
CA ASP A 206 11.18 0.64 10.77
C ASP A 206 10.55 -0.73 11.07
N TYR A 207 11.28 -1.78 10.82
CA TYR A 207 10.86 -3.16 11.11
C TYR A 207 11.15 -3.58 12.56
N GLY A 208 11.65 -2.66 13.40
CA GLY A 208 12.07 -2.93 14.76
C GLY A 208 13.48 -3.49 14.85
N LYS A 209 13.85 -3.96 16.04
CA LYS A 209 15.23 -4.43 16.32
C LYS A 209 15.45 -5.88 15.96
N ASN A 210 14.40 -6.69 16.06
CA ASN A 210 14.49 -8.13 15.97
C ASN A 210 13.38 -8.74 15.12
N VAL A 211 13.73 -9.85 14.47
CA VAL A 211 12.80 -10.85 13.95
C VAL A 211 12.81 -12.03 14.91
N HIS A 212 11.66 -12.49 15.30
CA HIS A 212 11.46 -13.70 16.08
C HIS A 212 10.85 -14.80 15.22
N ASN A 213 11.02 -16.05 15.65
CA ASN A 213 10.37 -17.17 14.99
C ASN A 213 9.72 -18.13 16.00
N ALA A 214 8.88 -19.02 15.48
CA ALA A 214 8.13 -20.01 16.27
C ALA A 214 9.03 -21.03 17.01
N GLN A 215 10.31 -21.11 16.68
CA GLN A 215 11.31 -21.94 17.34
C GLN A 215 12.00 -21.22 18.51
N GLY A 216 11.57 -20.00 18.84
CA GLY A 216 12.13 -19.20 19.93
C GLY A 216 13.46 -18.53 19.59
N GLN A 217 13.85 -18.48 18.32
CA GLN A 217 15.05 -17.79 17.90
C GLN A 217 14.76 -16.30 17.67
N THR A 218 15.76 -15.49 17.97
CA THR A 218 15.72 -14.04 17.74
C THR A 218 16.92 -13.65 16.86
N VAL A 219 16.64 -12.98 15.77
CA VAL A 219 17.65 -12.50 14.82
C VAL A 219 17.56 -10.97 14.73
N PRO A 220 18.68 -10.24 14.92
CA PRO A 220 18.66 -8.79 14.74
C PRO A 220 18.26 -8.39 13.31
N VAL A 221 17.40 -7.38 13.17
CA VAL A 221 17.14 -6.73 11.88
C VAL A 221 18.37 -5.88 11.53
N PRO A 222 19.02 -6.05 10.37
CA PRO A 222 20.12 -5.18 9.99
C PRO A 222 19.64 -3.75 9.79
N SER A 223 20.45 -2.80 10.23
CA SER A 223 20.23 -1.41 9.88
C SER A 223 20.49 -1.22 8.39
N THR A 224 19.46 -0.79 7.67
CA THR A 224 19.56 -0.45 6.24
C THR A 224 19.55 1.07 6.02
N GLY A 225 19.34 1.83 7.11
CA GLY A 225 19.08 3.25 7.05
C GLY A 225 17.59 3.59 6.80
N ALA A 226 16.78 2.63 6.37
CA ALA A 226 15.35 2.84 6.10
C ALA A 226 14.53 3.12 7.38
N GLU A 227 15.06 2.73 8.54
CA GLU A 227 14.52 3.08 9.87
C GLU A 227 14.70 4.56 10.24
N LYS A 228 15.49 5.32 9.44
CA LYS A 228 15.63 6.77 9.54
C LYS A 228 14.76 7.45 8.49
N PRO A 229 14.34 8.71 8.71
CA PRO A 229 13.56 9.45 7.73
C PRO A 229 14.30 9.59 6.38
N GLN A 230 13.81 8.91 5.36
CA GLN A 230 14.30 9.01 3.99
C GLN A 230 13.56 10.16 3.29
N LYS A 231 14.31 11.13 2.76
CA LYS A 231 13.72 12.23 1.99
C LYS A 231 13.19 11.73 0.64
N GLY A 232 12.07 12.29 0.21
CA GLY A 232 11.47 11.93 -1.05
C GLY A 232 10.19 12.71 -1.30
N TYR A 233 9.30 12.10 -2.05
CA TYR A 233 7.97 12.64 -2.30
C TYR A 233 6.97 11.53 -2.61
N MET A 234 5.71 11.81 -2.32
CA MET A 234 4.58 11.01 -2.79
C MET A 234 4.12 11.57 -4.14
N LYS A 235 4.00 10.72 -5.14
CA LYS A 235 3.24 11.04 -6.36
C LYS A 235 1.80 10.60 -6.18
N GLY A 236 0.86 11.39 -6.70
CA GLY A 236 -0.54 11.03 -6.77
C GLY A 236 -1.09 11.36 -8.15
N LYS A 237 -1.73 10.40 -8.82
CA LYS A 237 -2.41 10.59 -10.09
C LYS A 237 -3.85 10.09 -9.97
N TYR A 238 -4.82 10.96 -10.29
CA TYR A 238 -6.22 10.56 -10.27
C TYR A 238 -6.62 9.99 -11.62
N THR A 239 -7.01 8.73 -11.65
CA THR A 239 -7.37 8.04 -12.90
C THR A 239 -8.47 7.02 -12.63
N GLY A 240 -9.52 7.03 -13.45
CA GLY A 240 -10.61 6.04 -13.34
C GLY A 240 -11.38 6.08 -12.02
N GLY A 241 -11.48 7.25 -11.37
CA GLY A 241 -12.23 7.42 -10.13
C GLY A 241 -11.43 7.07 -8.86
N VAL A 242 -10.13 6.80 -8.96
CA VAL A 242 -9.26 6.46 -7.83
C VAL A 242 -7.91 7.20 -7.92
N TRP A 243 -7.28 7.37 -6.78
CA TRP A 243 -5.89 7.83 -6.70
C TRP A 243 -4.94 6.64 -6.87
N GLU A 244 -3.97 6.82 -7.76
CA GLU A 244 -2.79 5.98 -7.89
C GLU A 244 -1.64 6.70 -7.19
N VAL A 245 -0.99 6.03 -6.23
CA VAL A 245 0.07 6.63 -5.41
C VAL A 245 1.37 5.86 -5.54
N THR A 246 2.49 6.58 -5.51
CA THR A 246 3.84 6.01 -5.57
C THR A 246 4.72 6.71 -4.56
N ILE A 247 5.56 5.97 -3.85
CA ILE A 247 6.62 6.50 -2.98
C ILE A 247 7.91 6.62 -3.79
N MET A 248 8.49 7.82 -3.79
CA MET A 248 9.80 8.07 -4.37
C MET A 248 10.74 8.55 -3.27
N THR A 249 11.81 7.82 -3.01
CA THR A 249 12.87 8.25 -2.06
C THR A 249 14.13 8.65 -2.81
N TYR A 250 14.85 9.64 -2.29
CA TYR A 250 16.17 10.02 -2.80
C TYR A 250 17.24 9.18 -2.11
N ASP A 251 18.14 8.63 -2.89
CA ASP A 251 19.38 8.09 -2.34
C ASP A 251 20.31 9.28 -2.06
N LEU A 252 20.61 9.52 -0.78
CA LEU A 252 21.51 10.59 -0.36
C LEU A 252 22.99 10.16 -0.42
N SER A 253 23.29 8.97 -0.96
CA SER A 253 24.67 8.47 -1.06
C SER A 253 25.51 9.18 -2.13
N ASP A 254 24.90 9.94 -3.04
CA ASP A 254 25.60 10.62 -4.15
C ASP A 254 26.08 12.03 -3.83
N ASP A 255 25.83 12.57 -2.62
CA ASP A 255 26.23 13.93 -2.20
C ASP A 255 27.45 13.95 -1.25
N SER A 256 28.36 12.96 -1.35
CA SER A 256 29.57 12.89 -0.49
C SER A 256 30.84 13.07 -1.30
#